data_6ab44367417b9a6b1a8cfcc7333c179a
#
_entry.id   6ab44367417b9a6b1a8cfcc7333c179a
#
_cell.length_a   1.000
_cell.length_b   1.000
_cell.length_c   1.000
_cell.angle_alpha   90.00
_cell.angle_beta   90.00
_cell.angle_gamma   90.00
#
_symmetry.space_group_name_H-M   'P 1'
#
loop_
_entity.id
_entity.type
_entity.pdbx_description
1 polymer ?
#
loop_
_entity_poly.entity_id
_entity_poly.type
_entity_poly.pdbx_seq_one_letter_code
_entity_poly.pdbx_strand_id
1 'polypeptide(L)'
;LTNPRSVFQMMRKHYSRYTLDKVSSITGVSKENLLKVYEIYSATGVPDKAGTECYALGWTHHTTGSQNIRTMSIIQLLLGNMGIAGGGINALRGEPNVQGSTDHCILYGNLPGYLKMLSASLDTMDKYLHKYTPESKDPQSANYYSNYPKFFISFLKSLWGGKATKDNEF
;
A
#
# COMPACT_ATOMS: atom_id res chain seq x y z
N LEU A 1 14.66 6.34 23.96
CA LEU A 1 15.35 6.62 22.68
C LEU A 1 16.84 6.30 22.71
N THR A 2 17.47 6.21 23.88
CA THR A 2 18.92 5.98 24.04
C THR A 2 19.34 4.51 23.93
N ASN A 3 18.41 3.56 24.10
CA ASN A 3 18.72 2.13 23.99
C ASN A 3 19.20 1.79 22.56
N PRO A 4 20.40 1.23 22.37
CA PRO A 4 20.95 0.93 21.04
C PRO A 4 20.14 -0.09 20.24
N ARG A 5 19.27 -0.89 20.90
CA ARG A 5 18.35 -1.84 20.27
C ARG A 5 16.98 -1.23 19.97
N SER A 6 16.75 0.06 20.25
CA SER A 6 15.52 0.71 19.83
C SER A 6 15.49 0.89 18.31
N VAL A 7 14.30 0.81 17.72
CA VAL A 7 14.10 1.02 16.29
C VAL A 7 14.70 2.36 15.83
N PHE A 8 14.53 3.41 16.63
CA PHE A 8 15.09 4.73 16.35
C PHE A 8 16.62 4.70 16.21
N GLN A 9 17.35 4.06 17.15
CA GLN A 9 18.81 3.98 17.09
C GLN A 9 19.30 3.10 15.94
N MET A 10 18.59 2.01 15.65
CA MET A 10 18.89 1.16 14.49
C MET A 10 18.72 1.94 13.18
N MET A 11 17.64 2.70 13.02
CA MET A 11 17.40 3.56 11.87
C MET A 11 18.48 4.63 11.75
N ARG A 12 18.78 5.33 12.84
CA ARG A 12 19.83 6.37 12.88
C ARG A 12 21.17 5.83 12.41
N LYS A 13 21.55 4.63 12.89
CA LYS A 13 22.78 3.94 12.45
C LYS A 13 22.70 3.57 10.96
N HIS A 14 21.56 3.03 10.51
CA HIS A 14 21.37 2.62 9.12
C HIS A 14 21.49 3.80 8.15
N TYR A 15 20.83 4.92 8.46
CA TYR A 15 20.80 6.09 7.59
C TYR A 15 22.01 7.02 7.71
N SER A 16 22.90 6.85 8.71
CA SER A 16 24.10 7.66 8.87
C SER A 16 25.06 7.62 7.67
N ARG A 17 24.96 6.60 6.82
CA ARG A 17 25.71 6.48 5.57
C ARG A 17 25.29 7.47 4.48
N TYR A 18 24.14 8.11 4.61
CA TYR A 18 23.64 9.13 3.69
C TYR A 18 24.00 10.51 4.21
N THR A 19 25.29 10.87 4.09
CA THR A 19 25.76 12.21 4.46
C THR A 19 25.23 13.28 3.50
N LEU A 20 25.19 14.52 3.97
CA LEU A 20 24.73 15.64 3.15
C LEU A 20 25.53 15.75 1.84
N ASP A 21 26.85 15.53 1.91
CA ASP A 21 27.74 15.52 0.73
C ASP A 21 27.33 14.46 -0.28
N LYS A 22 27.07 13.25 0.22
CA LYS A 22 26.67 12.13 -0.61
C LYS A 22 25.31 12.36 -1.27
N VAL A 23 24.33 12.87 -0.50
CA VAL A 23 23.01 13.18 -1.03
C VAL A 23 23.09 14.29 -2.08
N SER A 24 23.82 15.38 -1.81
CA SER A 24 24.01 16.46 -2.75
C SER A 24 24.68 15.98 -4.05
N SER A 25 25.71 15.13 -3.94
CA SER A 25 26.41 14.56 -5.11
C SER A 25 25.52 13.66 -5.98
N ILE A 26 24.62 12.87 -5.36
CA ILE A 26 23.72 11.95 -6.09
C ILE A 26 22.55 12.68 -6.72
N THR A 27 21.98 13.65 -6.01
CA THR A 27 20.75 14.35 -6.44
C THR A 27 21.03 15.55 -7.33
N GLY A 28 22.25 16.10 -7.30
CA GLY A 28 22.59 17.35 -7.95
C GLY A 28 22.06 18.61 -7.25
N VAL A 29 21.36 18.43 -6.11
CA VAL A 29 20.82 19.55 -5.32
C VAL A 29 21.90 20.10 -4.40
N SER A 30 22.04 21.43 -4.32
CA SER A 30 23.01 22.05 -3.42
C SER A 30 22.73 21.72 -1.94
N LYS A 31 23.78 21.63 -1.14
CA LYS A 31 23.67 21.36 0.30
C LYS A 31 22.79 22.38 1.02
N GLU A 32 22.89 23.64 0.63
CA GLU A 32 22.09 24.73 1.18
C GLU A 32 20.58 24.48 0.94
N ASN A 33 20.20 24.13 -0.28
CA ASN A 33 18.81 23.84 -0.61
C ASN A 33 18.30 22.58 0.09
N LEU A 34 19.14 21.53 0.20
CA LEU A 34 18.79 20.34 0.96
C LEU A 34 18.52 20.67 2.43
N LEU A 35 19.41 21.42 3.08
CA LEU A 35 19.23 21.83 4.47
C LEU A 35 17.96 22.66 4.66
N LYS A 36 17.71 23.60 3.76
CA LYS A 36 16.49 24.41 3.80
C LYS A 36 15.21 23.57 3.75
N VAL A 37 15.18 22.56 2.87
CA VAL A 37 14.04 21.63 2.78
C VAL A 37 13.91 20.82 4.07
N TYR A 38 15.02 20.30 4.60
CA TYR A 38 15.01 19.52 5.84
C TYR A 38 14.52 20.34 7.03
N GLU A 39 14.97 21.59 7.16
CA GLU A 39 14.56 22.49 8.22
C GLU A 39 13.07 22.84 8.15
N ILE A 40 12.58 23.21 6.96
CA ILE A 40 11.16 23.56 6.75
C ILE A 40 10.28 22.34 7.06
N TYR A 41 10.66 21.16 6.56
CA TYR A 41 9.84 19.98 6.72
C TYR A 41 9.90 19.43 8.15
N SER A 42 11.07 19.37 8.77
CA SER A 42 11.21 18.93 10.15
C SER A 42 10.52 19.85 11.16
N ALA A 43 10.32 21.12 10.83
CA ALA A 43 9.57 22.07 11.65
C ALA A 43 8.08 21.72 11.79
N THR A 44 7.57 20.75 11.02
CA THR A 44 6.21 20.21 11.20
C THR A 44 6.11 19.19 12.33
N GLY A 45 7.23 18.73 12.88
CA GLY A 45 7.30 17.72 13.95
C GLY A 45 7.00 18.26 15.36
N VAL A 46 6.00 19.14 15.49
CA VAL A 46 5.53 19.72 16.75
C VAL A 46 4.00 19.60 16.85
N PRO A 47 3.43 19.52 18.07
CA PRO A 47 2.02 19.19 18.27
C PRO A 47 0.99 20.09 17.57
N ASP A 48 1.35 21.35 17.30
CA ASP A 48 0.47 22.36 16.69
C ASP A 48 0.65 22.52 15.18
N LYS A 49 1.49 21.69 14.57
CA LYS A 49 1.74 21.70 13.13
C LYS A 49 1.50 20.35 12.50
N ALA A 50 1.23 20.36 11.21
CA ALA A 50 1.08 19.18 10.40
C ALA A 50 1.79 19.36 9.06
N GLY A 51 2.44 18.30 8.60
CA GLY A 51 3.00 18.23 7.26
C GLY A 51 2.38 17.07 6.48
N THR A 52 2.07 17.28 5.22
CA THR A 52 1.60 16.24 4.33
C THR A 52 2.53 16.06 3.14
N GLU A 53 2.69 14.83 2.70
CA GLU A 53 3.37 14.52 1.46
C GLU A 53 2.34 14.14 0.40
N CYS A 54 2.34 14.87 -0.72
CA CYS A 54 1.52 14.55 -1.88
C CYS A 54 2.40 13.90 -2.95
N TYR A 55 1.97 12.76 -3.47
CA TYR A 55 2.74 12.06 -4.49
C TYR A 55 1.84 11.43 -5.57
N ALA A 56 2.44 11.11 -6.68
CA ALA A 56 1.84 10.31 -7.74
C ALA A 56 2.91 9.45 -8.42
N LEU A 57 2.85 9.32 -9.73
CA LEU A 57 3.70 8.41 -10.50
C LEU A 57 5.20 8.76 -10.48
N GLY A 58 5.55 10.02 -10.25
CA GLY A 58 6.94 10.44 -10.10
C GLY A 58 7.71 9.75 -8.96
N TRP A 59 6.99 9.26 -7.94
CA TRP A 59 7.56 8.46 -6.85
C TRP A 59 7.47 6.95 -7.08
N THR A 60 6.44 6.49 -7.80
CA THR A 60 6.13 5.06 -7.92
C THR A 60 6.76 4.41 -9.13
N HIS A 61 6.96 5.15 -10.23
CA HIS A 61 7.51 4.62 -11.47
C HIS A 61 9.04 4.52 -11.48
N HIS A 62 9.59 3.93 -10.43
CA HIS A 62 11.00 3.62 -10.27
C HIS A 62 11.17 2.17 -9.80
N THR A 63 12.32 1.55 -10.10
CA THR A 63 12.65 0.21 -9.56
C THR A 63 12.62 0.18 -8.02
N THR A 64 12.87 1.32 -7.38
CA THR A 64 12.83 1.51 -5.93
C THR A 64 11.57 2.20 -5.44
N GLY A 65 10.49 2.24 -6.23
CA GLY A 65 9.26 2.98 -5.91
C GLY A 65 8.65 2.61 -4.55
N SER A 66 8.59 1.32 -4.22
CA SER A 66 8.09 0.87 -2.92
C SER A 66 8.96 1.37 -1.74
N GLN A 67 10.28 1.41 -1.90
CA GLN A 67 11.20 1.93 -0.90
C GLN A 67 11.06 3.45 -0.76
N ASN A 68 10.85 4.18 -1.85
CA ASN A 68 10.59 5.62 -1.83
C ASN A 68 9.35 5.92 -0.97
N ILE A 69 8.22 5.25 -1.24
CA ILE A 69 6.98 5.44 -0.48
C ILE A 69 7.15 5.04 0.98
N ARG A 70 7.86 3.95 1.26
CA ARG A 70 8.16 3.53 2.63
C ARG A 70 8.99 4.59 3.37
N THR A 71 9.93 5.25 2.70
CA THR A 71 10.73 6.32 3.29
C THR A 71 9.87 7.53 3.67
N MET A 72 8.91 7.91 2.82
CA MET A 72 7.92 8.94 3.15
C MET A 72 7.15 8.58 4.42
N SER A 73 6.67 7.34 4.51
CA SER A 73 5.95 6.84 5.69
C SER A 73 6.80 6.91 6.97
N ILE A 74 8.08 6.56 6.88
CA ILE A 74 9.03 6.64 7.99
C ILE A 74 9.19 8.09 8.45
N ILE A 75 9.37 9.03 7.55
CA ILE A 75 9.52 10.45 7.87
C ILE A 75 8.26 10.98 8.56
N GLN A 76 7.09 10.68 8.01
CA GLN A 76 5.82 11.11 8.58
C GLN A 76 5.57 10.54 9.99
N LEU A 77 5.96 9.29 10.23
CA LEU A 77 5.89 8.68 11.57
C LEU A 77 6.88 9.34 12.55
N LEU A 78 8.10 9.66 12.11
CA LEU A 78 9.09 10.33 12.95
C LEU A 78 8.67 11.75 13.33
N LEU A 79 7.99 12.45 12.44
CA LEU A 79 7.50 13.81 12.66
C LEU A 79 6.15 13.84 13.40
N GLY A 80 5.49 12.70 13.61
CA GLY A 80 4.19 12.65 14.25
C GLY A 80 3.03 13.16 13.37
N ASN A 81 3.23 13.24 12.06
CA ASN A 81 2.23 13.78 11.12
C ASN A 81 1.13 12.75 10.75
N MET A 82 1.28 11.48 11.15
CA MET A 82 0.28 10.46 10.85
C MET A 82 -0.89 10.54 11.84
N GLY A 83 -2.12 10.50 11.32
CA GLY A 83 -3.33 10.47 12.13
C GLY A 83 -3.82 11.83 12.63
N ILE A 84 -3.23 12.92 12.16
CA ILE A 84 -3.69 14.28 12.47
C ILE A 84 -4.25 14.97 11.23
N ALA A 85 -5.17 15.91 11.42
CA ALA A 85 -5.76 16.68 10.33
C ALA A 85 -4.69 17.48 9.57
N GLY A 86 -4.65 17.33 8.25
CA GLY A 86 -3.65 17.96 7.38
C GLY A 86 -2.29 17.27 7.34
N GLY A 87 -2.12 16.15 8.06
CA GLY A 87 -0.91 15.36 8.04
C GLY A 87 -1.04 14.09 7.17
N GLY A 88 0.05 13.34 7.08
CA GLY A 88 0.07 12.05 6.42
C GLY A 88 0.60 12.05 4.99
N ILE A 89 0.23 11.02 4.24
CA ILE A 89 0.67 10.78 2.86
C ILE A 89 -0.54 10.70 1.95
N ASN A 90 -0.55 11.49 0.90
CA ASN A 90 -1.66 11.58 -0.04
C ASN A 90 -1.22 11.19 -1.45
N ALA A 91 -1.71 10.06 -1.92
CA ALA A 91 -1.59 9.68 -3.31
C ALA A 91 -2.55 10.53 -4.16
N LEU A 92 -2.02 11.46 -4.92
CA LEU A 92 -2.81 12.27 -5.86
C LEU A 92 -3.12 11.43 -7.10
N ARG A 93 -4.30 10.84 -7.12
CA ARG A 93 -4.71 9.98 -8.22
C ARG A 93 -4.78 10.76 -9.53
N GLY A 94 -4.29 10.18 -10.63
CA GLY A 94 -4.48 10.74 -11.97
C GLY A 94 -5.93 10.70 -12.40
N GLU A 95 -6.59 9.56 -12.11
CA GLU A 95 -8.03 9.37 -12.33
C GLU A 95 -8.80 9.54 -11.02
N PRO A 96 -9.75 10.47 -10.94
CA PRO A 96 -10.61 10.59 -9.76
C PRO A 96 -11.36 9.29 -9.48
N ASN A 97 -11.43 8.92 -8.19
CA ASN A 97 -12.12 7.72 -7.75
C ASN A 97 -11.65 6.41 -8.42
N VAL A 98 -10.36 6.30 -8.75
CA VAL A 98 -9.80 5.09 -9.39
C VAL A 98 -10.03 3.83 -8.54
N GLN A 99 -10.01 3.94 -7.21
CA GLN A 99 -10.30 2.80 -6.33
C GLN A 99 -11.77 2.41 -6.36
N GLY A 100 -12.69 3.36 -6.38
CA GLY A 100 -14.12 3.08 -6.55
C GLY A 100 -14.43 2.42 -7.90
N SER A 101 -13.78 2.87 -8.97
CA SER A 101 -13.89 2.24 -10.30
C SER A 101 -13.39 0.79 -10.26
N THR A 102 -12.30 0.51 -9.56
CA THR A 102 -11.76 -0.84 -9.39
C THR A 102 -12.70 -1.71 -8.54
N ASP A 103 -13.28 -1.15 -7.48
CA ASP A 103 -14.26 -1.83 -6.63
C ASP A 103 -15.51 -2.26 -7.40
N HIS A 104 -15.93 -1.44 -8.38
CA HIS A 104 -17.05 -1.75 -9.28
C HIS A 104 -16.66 -2.61 -10.49
N CYS A 105 -15.41 -3.09 -10.55
CA CYS A 105 -14.92 -3.94 -11.63
C CYS A 105 -15.04 -3.36 -13.03
N ILE A 106 -14.87 -2.04 -13.17
CA ILE A 106 -14.77 -1.39 -14.46
C ILE A 106 -13.51 -1.86 -15.20
N LEU A 107 -12.46 -2.25 -14.48
CA LEU A 107 -11.30 -2.93 -15.05
C LEU A 107 -11.61 -4.42 -15.25
N TYR A 108 -11.48 -4.89 -16.47
CA TYR A 108 -11.83 -6.25 -16.91
C TYR A 108 -11.10 -7.39 -16.18
N GLY A 109 -10.04 -7.11 -15.44
CA GLY A 109 -9.21 -8.13 -14.80
C GLY A 109 -9.76 -8.72 -13.50
N ASN A 110 -10.87 -8.18 -12.97
CA ASN A 110 -11.44 -8.61 -11.69
C ASN A 110 -12.96 -8.70 -11.73
N LEU A 111 -13.50 -9.57 -10.89
CA LEU A 111 -14.91 -9.59 -10.50
C LEU A 111 -15.12 -8.75 -9.22
N PRO A 112 -16.36 -8.35 -8.88
CA PRO A 112 -16.67 -7.68 -7.62
C PRO A 112 -16.03 -8.35 -6.40
N GLY A 113 -15.49 -7.56 -5.47
CA GLY A 113 -14.73 -8.07 -4.33
C GLY A 113 -13.31 -8.50 -4.66
N TYR A 114 -12.76 -8.04 -5.78
CA TYR A 114 -11.41 -8.40 -6.27
C TYR A 114 -11.24 -9.89 -6.55
N LEU A 115 -12.33 -10.60 -6.78
CA LEU A 115 -12.31 -11.99 -7.19
C LEU A 115 -11.72 -12.12 -8.60
N LYS A 116 -11.12 -13.25 -8.89
CA LYS A 116 -10.46 -13.49 -10.18
C LYS A 116 -11.48 -13.81 -11.28
N MET A 117 -11.18 -13.37 -12.49
CA MET A 117 -11.98 -13.66 -13.66
C MET A 117 -12.05 -15.17 -13.92
N LEU A 118 -13.19 -15.60 -14.41
CA LEU A 118 -13.40 -16.97 -14.86
C LEU A 118 -12.51 -17.27 -16.07
N SER A 119 -12.16 -18.54 -16.21
CA SER A 119 -11.38 -19.04 -17.35
C SER A 119 -11.95 -20.39 -17.79
N ALA A 120 -12.07 -20.58 -19.08
CA ALA A 120 -12.54 -21.86 -19.65
C ALA A 120 -11.67 -23.07 -19.27
N SER A 121 -10.40 -22.84 -18.89
CA SER A 121 -9.52 -23.90 -18.39
C SER A 121 -9.82 -24.30 -16.93
N LEU A 122 -10.64 -23.54 -16.23
CA LEU A 122 -11.06 -23.76 -14.84
C LEU A 122 -12.58 -24.02 -14.84
N ASP A 123 -12.95 -25.10 -15.50
CA ASP A 123 -14.32 -25.46 -15.86
C ASP A 123 -15.16 -26.03 -14.70
N THR A 124 -14.57 -26.18 -13.51
CA THR A 124 -15.26 -26.59 -12.29
C THR A 124 -14.95 -25.66 -11.13
N MET A 125 -15.86 -25.60 -10.17
CA MET A 125 -15.69 -24.85 -8.94
C MET A 125 -14.40 -25.26 -8.20
N ASP A 126 -14.14 -26.54 -8.09
CA ASP A 126 -12.97 -27.07 -7.39
C ASP A 126 -11.67 -26.60 -8.04
N LYS A 127 -11.55 -26.67 -9.38
CA LYS A 127 -10.36 -26.15 -10.09
C LYS A 127 -10.16 -24.66 -9.87
N TYR A 128 -11.24 -23.90 -9.93
CA TYR A 128 -11.20 -22.45 -9.73
C TYR A 128 -10.74 -22.09 -8.30
N LEU A 129 -11.38 -22.67 -7.29
CA LEU A 129 -11.09 -22.40 -5.89
C LEU A 129 -9.71 -22.90 -5.49
N HIS A 130 -9.28 -24.07 -5.98
CA HIS A 130 -7.93 -24.58 -5.73
C HIS A 130 -6.85 -23.61 -6.26
N LYS A 131 -7.09 -23.04 -7.44
CA LYS A 131 -6.13 -22.12 -8.05
C LYS A 131 -6.06 -20.77 -7.36
N TYR A 132 -7.19 -20.24 -6.92
CA TYR A 132 -7.28 -18.84 -6.50
C TYR A 132 -7.47 -18.60 -5.01
N THR A 133 -7.72 -19.62 -4.22
CA THR A 133 -7.75 -19.49 -2.76
C THR A 133 -6.33 -19.35 -2.25
N PRO A 134 -5.96 -18.14 -1.68
CA PRO A 134 -4.61 -17.96 -1.20
C PRO A 134 -4.40 -18.70 0.13
N GLU A 135 -3.21 -19.22 0.30
CA GLU A 135 -2.72 -19.75 1.58
C GLU A 135 -1.65 -18.81 2.14
N SER A 136 -1.82 -18.39 3.38
CA SER A 136 -0.79 -17.63 4.07
C SER A 136 0.32 -18.57 4.58
N LYS A 137 1.56 -18.19 4.31
CA LYS A 137 2.75 -18.86 4.84
C LYS A 137 3.19 -18.29 6.18
N ASP A 138 2.62 -17.15 6.60
CA ASP A 138 2.94 -16.50 7.86
C ASP A 138 2.00 -17.02 8.95
N PRO A 139 2.52 -17.68 10.01
CA PRO A 139 1.70 -18.21 11.09
C PRO A 139 1.00 -17.12 11.92
N GLN A 140 1.43 -15.87 11.84
CA GLN A 140 0.79 -14.74 12.51
C GLN A 140 -0.28 -14.04 11.62
N SER A 141 -0.42 -14.46 10.38
CA SER A 141 -1.42 -13.91 9.48
C SER A 141 -2.83 -14.29 9.94
N ALA A 142 -3.74 -13.32 9.92
CA ALA A 142 -5.17 -13.59 10.10
C ALA A 142 -5.76 -14.47 8.98
N ASN A 143 -5.00 -14.69 7.91
CA ASN A 143 -5.36 -15.50 6.75
C ASN A 143 -6.78 -15.19 6.21
N TYR A 144 -7.11 -13.91 6.16
CA TYR A 144 -8.45 -13.43 5.80
C TYR A 144 -8.93 -13.98 4.45
N TYR A 145 -8.02 -14.05 3.46
CA TYR A 145 -8.35 -14.52 2.12
C TYR A 145 -8.53 -16.04 2.00
N SER A 146 -8.31 -16.83 3.05
CA SER A 146 -8.75 -18.22 3.09
C SER A 146 -10.27 -18.36 2.98
N ASN A 147 -11.00 -17.28 3.25
CA ASN A 147 -12.44 -17.19 3.02
C ASN A 147 -12.82 -16.95 1.54
N TYR A 148 -11.87 -16.94 0.62
CA TYR A 148 -12.11 -16.77 -0.81
C TYR A 148 -13.27 -17.61 -1.36
N PRO A 149 -13.39 -18.91 -1.01
CA PRO A 149 -14.55 -19.72 -1.43
C PRO A 149 -15.89 -19.14 -1.00
N LYS A 150 -15.99 -18.63 0.23
CA LYS A 150 -17.23 -18.01 0.73
C LYS A 150 -17.57 -16.73 -0.03
N PHE A 151 -16.57 -15.92 -0.34
CA PHE A 151 -16.75 -14.69 -1.11
C PHE A 151 -17.22 -14.98 -2.52
N PHE A 152 -16.61 -15.98 -3.17
CA PHE A 152 -16.98 -16.35 -4.53
C PHE A 152 -18.40 -16.93 -4.60
N ILE A 153 -18.76 -17.83 -3.68
CA ILE A 153 -20.14 -18.38 -3.60
C ILE A 153 -21.15 -17.26 -3.31
N SER A 154 -20.81 -16.33 -2.43
CA SER A 154 -21.66 -15.16 -2.15
C SER A 154 -21.88 -14.30 -3.40
N PHE A 155 -20.85 -14.08 -4.18
CA PHE A 155 -20.92 -13.40 -5.46
C PHE A 155 -21.86 -14.10 -6.44
N LEU A 156 -21.71 -15.42 -6.63
CA LEU A 156 -22.57 -16.20 -7.51
C LEU A 156 -24.03 -16.19 -7.08
N LYS A 157 -24.28 -16.28 -5.77
CA LYS A 157 -25.63 -16.16 -5.21
C LYS A 157 -26.23 -14.77 -5.41
N SER A 158 -25.42 -13.73 -5.40
CA SER A 158 -25.88 -12.35 -5.69
C SER A 158 -26.32 -12.22 -7.16
N LEU A 159 -25.67 -12.92 -8.08
CA LEU A 159 -26.02 -12.91 -9.50
C LEU A 159 -27.24 -13.79 -9.85
N TRP A 160 -27.29 -14.99 -9.27
CA TRP A 160 -28.22 -16.04 -9.72
C TRP A 160 -29.31 -16.36 -8.69
N GLY A 161 -29.24 -15.77 -7.48
CA GLY A 161 -30.21 -15.96 -6.42
C GLY A 161 -30.37 -17.41 -6.03
N GLY A 162 -31.62 -17.84 -5.88
CA GLY A 162 -31.94 -19.25 -5.52
C GLY A 162 -31.55 -20.30 -6.54
N LYS A 163 -31.12 -19.91 -7.75
CA LYS A 163 -30.63 -20.85 -8.78
C LYS A 163 -29.18 -21.25 -8.53
N ALA A 164 -28.42 -20.49 -7.76
CA ALA A 164 -27.06 -20.85 -7.38
C ALA A 164 -27.07 -21.86 -6.24
N THR A 165 -27.00 -23.14 -6.58
CA THR A 165 -27.07 -24.27 -5.64
C THR A 165 -25.77 -25.08 -5.71
N LYS A 166 -25.55 -25.92 -4.69
CA LYS A 166 -24.37 -26.79 -4.68
C LYS A 166 -24.37 -27.81 -5.81
N ASP A 167 -25.54 -28.26 -6.23
CA ASP A 167 -25.69 -29.32 -7.24
C ASP A 167 -25.31 -28.87 -8.66
N ASN A 168 -25.32 -27.56 -8.89
CA ASN A 168 -24.90 -26.95 -10.16
C ASN A 168 -23.64 -26.10 -10.02
N GLU A 169 -22.89 -26.32 -8.95
CA GLU A 169 -21.66 -25.58 -8.64
C GLU A 169 -21.87 -24.04 -8.45
N PHE A 170 -23.10 -23.67 -8.03
CA PHE A 170 -23.49 -22.28 -7.86
C PHE A 170 -23.46 -21.50 -9.18
#